data_93074e03ee6447b97610b9b2d8c3e26d
#
_entry.id   93074e03ee6447b97610b9b2d8c3e26d
#
_cell.length_a   1.000
_cell.length_b   1.000
_cell.length_c   1.000
_cell.angle_alpha   90.00
_cell.angle_beta   90.00
_cell.angle_gamma   90.00
#
_symmetry.space_group_name_H-M   'P 1'
#
loop_
_entity.id
_entity.type
_entity.pdbx_description
1 polymer ?
#
loop_
_entity_poly.entity_id
_entity_poly.type
_entity_poly.pdbx_seq_one_letter_code
_entity_poly.pdbx_strand_id
1 'polypeptide(L)'
;DVAARNANDGISLAQTAEGAMTEIGNNLQRIRELSVQSANATNSSTDREALQAEVTQLVAEIDRVATQTEFNGTKLLDGSFGSKAFQIGANAGQTINVSGIANARASTLGKYTGFTLANQSAGTNTAATATSISLGGSSISLGSLVSDAKDITAAINSSGISGLTATANSTTVASATTTVNAGIATAIADGDDTTSKLTINDVEISFQATASGTTNRANALAAINAQSSVTGVIAQDDGTGLKLVAADGRNVTTTFDAGDSGADLASFGLSAAGTARASYNVSYSGQPQGSGTVGITGSGAFTSTIASTGTALSAVDISTVDGATTALNAIDAALQTINSSRADLGAIQNRFTSVVANLQTSSENLSASRSRIRDTDYAKETAELTRNQILQQAGTAMLAQANSSSQNVLSLPG
;
A
#
# COMPACT_ATOMS: atom_id res chain seq x y z
N ASP A 1 -37.22 9.84 -17.47
CA ASP A 1 -36.47 9.18 -18.57
C ASP A 1 -35.08 9.79 -18.82
N VAL A 2 -34.93 11.15 -18.88
CA VAL A 2 -33.62 11.78 -19.10
C VAL A 2 -32.65 11.50 -17.92
N ALA A 3 -33.14 11.66 -16.69
CA ALA A 3 -32.35 11.39 -15.48
C ALA A 3 -31.87 9.94 -15.41
N ALA A 4 -32.69 8.98 -15.81
CA ALA A 4 -32.30 7.57 -15.88
C ALA A 4 -31.23 7.31 -16.96
N ARG A 5 -31.32 7.99 -18.10
CA ARG A 5 -30.25 7.93 -19.13
C ARG A 5 -28.94 8.52 -18.61
N ASN A 6 -28.97 9.69 -18.00
CA ASN A 6 -27.78 10.31 -17.42
C ASN A 6 -27.14 9.43 -16.35
N ALA A 7 -27.94 8.73 -15.54
CA ALA A 7 -27.43 7.79 -14.56
C ALA A 7 -26.76 6.57 -15.22
N ASN A 8 -27.34 6.03 -16.30
CA ASN A 8 -26.73 4.95 -17.08
C ASN A 8 -25.45 5.39 -17.78
N ASP A 9 -25.36 6.64 -18.25
CA ASP A 9 -24.12 7.20 -18.79
C ASP A 9 -23.02 7.26 -17.72
N GLY A 10 -23.41 7.64 -16.48
CA GLY A 10 -22.49 7.61 -15.34
C GLY A 10 -22.01 6.20 -14.98
N ILE A 11 -22.88 5.19 -15.04
CA ILE A 11 -22.53 3.78 -14.86
C ILE A 11 -21.56 3.33 -15.96
N SER A 12 -21.84 3.64 -17.22
CA SER A 12 -20.99 3.26 -18.35
C SER A 12 -19.60 3.89 -18.28
N LEU A 13 -19.49 5.14 -17.85
CA LEU A 13 -18.21 5.81 -17.59
C LEU A 13 -17.43 5.08 -16.50
N ALA A 14 -18.10 4.78 -15.36
CA ALA A 14 -17.45 4.09 -14.24
C ALA A 14 -17.01 2.67 -14.63
N GLN A 15 -17.78 1.93 -15.41
CA GLN A 15 -17.44 0.60 -15.92
C GLN A 15 -16.26 0.65 -16.89
N THR A 16 -16.19 1.66 -17.76
CA THR A 16 -15.05 1.86 -18.68
C THR A 16 -13.77 2.11 -17.90
N ALA A 17 -13.80 2.97 -16.88
CA ALA A 17 -12.67 3.24 -16.03
C ALA A 17 -12.24 1.98 -15.22
N GLU A 18 -13.22 1.24 -14.67
CA GLU A 18 -12.95 0.04 -13.89
C GLU A 18 -12.34 -1.08 -14.72
N GLY A 19 -12.83 -1.28 -15.96
CA GLY A 19 -12.26 -2.26 -16.88
C GLY A 19 -10.78 -1.97 -17.19
N ALA A 20 -10.46 -0.72 -17.49
CA ALA A 20 -9.07 -0.29 -17.72
C ALA A 20 -8.20 -0.42 -16.47
N MET A 21 -8.72 -0.09 -15.27
CA MET A 21 -7.99 -0.27 -14.01
C MET A 21 -7.76 -1.74 -13.68
N THR A 22 -8.64 -2.64 -14.08
CA THR A 22 -8.45 -4.08 -13.91
C THR A 22 -7.26 -4.56 -14.73
N GLU A 23 -7.13 -4.11 -15.98
CA GLU A 23 -5.99 -4.44 -16.83
C GLU A 23 -4.67 -3.88 -16.26
N ILE A 24 -4.69 -2.63 -15.78
CA ILE A 24 -3.54 -2.04 -15.08
C ILE A 24 -3.18 -2.85 -13.84
N GLY A 25 -4.18 -3.29 -13.07
CA GLY A 25 -3.96 -4.14 -11.89
C GLY A 25 -3.32 -5.48 -12.22
N ASN A 26 -3.73 -6.14 -13.31
CA ASN A 26 -3.14 -7.38 -13.79
C ASN A 26 -1.66 -7.18 -14.20
N ASN A 27 -1.36 -6.12 -14.93
CA ASN A 27 0.00 -5.78 -15.32
C ASN A 27 0.89 -5.46 -14.09
N LEU A 28 0.37 -4.74 -13.09
CA LEU A 28 1.07 -4.47 -11.82
C LEU A 28 1.38 -5.76 -11.06
N GLN A 29 0.43 -6.71 -10.99
CA GLN A 29 0.67 -8.01 -10.36
C GLN A 29 1.77 -8.78 -11.09
N ARG A 30 1.79 -8.75 -12.42
CA ARG A 30 2.86 -9.38 -13.21
C ARG A 30 4.21 -8.73 -12.95
N ILE A 31 4.28 -7.40 -12.89
CA ILE A 31 5.52 -6.69 -12.53
C ILE A 31 5.96 -7.08 -11.10
N ARG A 32 5.03 -7.25 -10.17
CA ARG A 32 5.32 -7.71 -8.81
C ARG A 32 5.95 -9.10 -8.79
N GLU A 33 5.41 -10.05 -9.54
CA GLU A 33 5.99 -11.39 -9.68
C GLU A 33 7.42 -11.35 -10.20
N LEU A 34 7.67 -10.58 -11.28
CA LEU A 34 8.99 -10.39 -11.86
C LEU A 34 9.97 -9.74 -10.87
N SER A 35 9.50 -8.78 -10.09
CA SER A 35 10.31 -8.13 -9.04
C SER A 35 10.69 -9.10 -7.93
N VAL A 36 9.75 -9.93 -7.45
CA VAL A 36 10.04 -10.99 -6.47
C VAL A 36 11.03 -12.00 -7.03
N GLN A 37 10.86 -12.40 -8.29
CA GLN A 37 11.80 -13.30 -8.97
C GLN A 37 13.19 -12.66 -9.05
N SER A 38 13.29 -11.40 -9.47
CA SER A 38 14.57 -10.69 -9.59
C SER A 38 15.26 -10.47 -8.24
N ALA A 39 14.51 -10.29 -7.14
CA ALA A 39 15.06 -10.13 -5.80
C ALA A 39 15.81 -11.38 -5.31
N ASN A 40 15.57 -12.55 -5.92
CA ASN A 40 16.25 -13.78 -5.52
C ASN A 40 17.75 -13.71 -5.86
N ALA A 41 18.59 -13.98 -4.87
CA ALA A 41 20.06 -13.92 -4.99
C ALA A 41 20.64 -14.93 -6.00
N THR A 42 19.90 -15.96 -6.39
CA THR A 42 20.36 -16.98 -7.34
C THR A 42 20.31 -16.52 -8.81
N ASN A 43 19.63 -15.42 -9.12
CA ASN A 43 19.58 -14.89 -10.48
C ASN A 43 20.88 -14.15 -10.82
N SER A 44 21.36 -14.35 -12.04
CA SER A 44 22.49 -13.59 -12.59
C SER A 44 22.06 -12.17 -12.99
N SER A 45 23.04 -11.29 -13.24
CA SER A 45 22.75 -9.94 -13.77
C SER A 45 22.01 -10.00 -15.13
N THR A 46 22.41 -10.95 -15.99
CA THR A 46 21.77 -11.14 -17.31
C THR A 46 20.32 -11.60 -17.18
N ASP A 47 20.02 -12.48 -16.23
CA ASP A 47 18.64 -12.89 -15.96
C ASP A 47 17.79 -11.72 -15.48
N ARG A 48 18.32 -10.89 -14.59
CA ARG A 48 17.64 -9.67 -14.12
C ARG A 48 17.42 -8.64 -15.22
N GLU A 49 18.38 -8.48 -16.14
CA GLU A 49 18.21 -7.61 -17.31
C GLU A 49 17.08 -8.10 -18.23
N ALA A 50 16.95 -9.43 -18.42
CA ALA A 50 15.85 -10.00 -19.18
C ALA A 50 14.49 -9.75 -18.51
N LEU A 51 14.40 -9.91 -17.17
CA LEU A 51 13.22 -9.60 -16.39
C LEU A 51 12.89 -8.09 -16.45
N GLN A 52 13.91 -7.22 -16.40
CA GLN A 52 13.73 -5.77 -16.53
C GLN A 52 13.17 -5.38 -17.90
N ALA A 53 13.56 -6.06 -18.96
CA ALA A 53 13.01 -5.81 -20.29
C ALA A 53 11.49 -6.10 -20.34
N GLU A 54 11.03 -7.19 -19.71
CA GLU A 54 9.59 -7.49 -19.58
C GLU A 54 8.87 -6.41 -18.73
N VAL A 55 9.44 -6.03 -17.60
CA VAL A 55 8.89 -4.95 -16.75
C VAL A 55 8.73 -3.65 -17.53
N THR A 56 9.72 -3.29 -18.35
CA THR A 56 9.67 -2.08 -19.17
C THR A 56 8.50 -2.09 -20.15
N GLN A 57 8.20 -3.24 -20.77
CA GLN A 57 7.06 -3.39 -21.69
C GLN A 57 5.72 -3.29 -20.91
N LEU A 58 5.61 -3.94 -19.75
CA LEU A 58 4.42 -3.88 -18.93
C LEU A 58 4.14 -2.46 -18.41
N VAL A 59 5.18 -1.73 -18.01
CA VAL A 59 5.06 -0.32 -17.60
C VAL A 59 4.61 0.57 -18.77
N ALA A 60 5.14 0.35 -19.97
CA ALA A 60 4.71 1.06 -21.18
C ALA A 60 3.23 0.76 -21.51
N GLU A 61 2.80 -0.48 -21.33
CA GLU A 61 1.39 -0.87 -21.54
C GLU A 61 0.46 -0.21 -20.50
N ILE A 62 0.88 -0.15 -19.23
CA ILE A 62 0.13 0.59 -18.20
C ILE A 62 -0.04 2.06 -18.60
N ASP A 63 1.03 2.73 -19.03
CA ASP A 63 0.95 4.14 -19.45
C ASP A 63 0.09 4.32 -20.69
N ARG A 64 0.14 3.37 -21.65
CA ARG A 64 -0.73 3.35 -22.83
C ARG A 64 -2.20 3.25 -22.43
N VAL A 65 -2.55 2.30 -21.58
CA VAL A 65 -3.94 2.12 -21.10
C VAL A 65 -4.40 3.38 -20.35
N ALA A 66 -3.55 3.95 -19.48
CA ALA A 66 -3.88 5.14 -18.71
C ALA A 66 -4.13 6.38 -19.61
N THR A 67 -3.36 6.53 -20.67
CA THR A 67 -3.47 7.71 -21.57
C THR A 67 -4.53 7.55 -22.65
N GLN A 68 -4.85 6.31 -23.06
CA GLN A 68 -5.82 6.06 -24.13
C GLN A 68 -7.23 5.85 -23.64
N THR A 69 -7.44 5.45 -22.37
CA THR A 69 -8.77 5.22 -21.82
C THR A 69 -9.58 6.51 -21.77
N GLU A 70 -10.66 6.53 -22.53
CA GLU A 70 -11.56 7.68 -22.58
C GLU A 70 -13.02 7.23 -22.67
N PHE A 71 -13.90 8.11 -22.24
CA PHE A 71 -15.35 7.98 -22.40
C PHE A 71 -15.89 9.26 -23.02
N ASN A 72 -16.47 9.13 -24.19
CA ASN A 72 -17.06 10.25 -24.95
C ASN A 72 -16.08 11.44 -25.13
N GLY A 73 -14.81 11.14 -25.47
CA GLY A 73 -13.74 12.13 -25.65
C GLY A 73 -13.14 12.68 -24.35
N THR A 74 -13.62 12.24 -23.17
CA THR A 74 -13.06 12.62 -21.88
C THR A 74 -12.09 11.54 -21.41
N LYS A 75 -10.82 11.91 -21.18
CA LYS A 75 -9.83 11.03 -20.60
C LYS A 75 -10.19 10.72 -19.15
N LEU A 76 -10.00 9.46 -18.73
CA LEU A 76 -10.44 8.99 -17.42
C LEU A 76 -9.27 8.78 -16.46
N LEU A 77 -8.12 8.29 -16.94
CA LEU A 77 -7.04 7.75 -16.11
C LEU A 77 -5.71 8.51 -16.22
N ASP A 78 -5.64 9.55 -17.03
CA ASP A 78 -4.41 10.32 -17.28
C ASP A 78 -4.15 11.46 -16.28
N GLY A 79 -5.07 11.62 -15.30
CA GLY A 79 -5.02 12.66 -14.29
C GLY A 79 -5.71 13.98 -14.69
N SER A 80 -6.20 14.10 -15.92
CA SER A 80 -6.99 15.27 -16.35
C SER A 80 -8.46 15.19 -15.95
N PHE A 81 -8.94 14.02 -15.49
CA PHE A 81 -10.31 13.82 -15.08
C PHE A 81 -10.62 14.59 -13.80
N GLY A 82 -11.41 15.66 -13.96
CA GLY A 82 -11.99 16.37 -12.82
C GLY A 82 -13.32 15.76 -12.38
N SER A 83 -13.86 16.23 -11.25
CA SER A 83 -15.22 15.84 -10.82
C SER A 83 -16.26 16.15 -11.89
N LYS A 84 -17.08 15.16 -12.27
CA LYS A 84 -18.18 15.31 -13.22
C LYS A 84 -19.51 15.08 -12.50
N ALA A 85 -20.40 16.05 -12.59
CA ALA A 85 -21.73 15.99 -12.02
C ALA A 85 -22.74 15.42 -13.04
N PHE A 86 -23.43 14.36 -12.67
CA PHE A 86 -24.51 13.77 -13.44
C PHE A 86 -25.86 14.18 -12.85
N GLN A 87 -26.67 14.89 -13.61
CA GLN A 87 -28.03 15.29 -13.19
C GLN A 87 -28.95 14.07 -13.20
N ILE A 88 -29.38 13.65 -12.01
CA ILE A 88 -30.18 12.43 -11.79
C ILE A 88 -31.59 12.72 -11.29
N GLY A 89 -31.96 13.97 -11.17
CA GLY A 89 -33.31 14.38 -10.72
C GLY A 89 -33.92 15.48 -11.57
N ALA A 90 -35.19 15.76 -11.35
CA ALA A 90 -35.96 16.77 -12.09
C ALA A 90 -35.63 18.21 -11.67
N ASN A 91 -35.09 18.40 -10.47
CA ASN A 91 -34.78 19.72 -9.92
C ASN A 91 -33.27 20.02 -10.01
N ALA A 92 -32.93 21.30 -10.14
CA ALA A 92 -31.55 21.76 -10.16
C ALA A 92 -30.82 21.32 -8.91
N GLY A 93 -29.57 20.84 -9.06
CA GLY A 93 -28.71 20.39 -7.95
C GLY A 93 -28.90 18.93 -7.51
N GLN A 94 -29.85 18.20 -8.09
CA GLN A 94 -30.03 16.77 -7.84
C GLN A 94 -29.02 15.96 -8.66
N THR A 95 -27.74 15.99 -8.26
CA THR A 95 -26.62 15.38 -8.99
C THR A 95 -25.93 14.31 -8.19
N ILE A 96 -25.33 13.33 -8.89
CA ILE A 96 -24.26 12.48 -8.37
C ILE A 96 -22.95 12.94 -9.00
N ASN A 97 -21.97 13.20 -8.17
CA ASN A 97 -20.63 13.54 -8.64
C ASN A 97 -19.80 12.27 -8.75
N VAL A 98 -19.23 12.05 -9.93
CA VAL A 98 -18.15 11.08 -10.14
C VAL A 98 -16.84 11.82 -9.93
N SER A 99 -16.13 11.47 -8.87
CA SER A 99 -14.81 12.02 -8.50
C SER A 99 -13.95 10.88 -8.00
N GLY A 100 -12.67 11.13 -7.81
CA GLY A 100 -11.76 10.15 -7.22
C GLY A 100 -11.22 9.10 -8.21
N ILE A 101 -11.34 9.34 -9.53
CA ILE A 101 -10.62 8.52 -10.51
C ILE A 101 -9.13 8.87 -10.41
N ALA A 102 -8.32 7.87 -10.00
CA ALA A 102 -6.91 8.07 -9.81
C ALA A 102 -6.17 8.29 -11.14
N ASN A 103 -5.13 9.12 -11.10
CA ASN A 103 -4.16 9.18 -12.19
C ASN A 103 -3.35 7.88 -12.23
N ALA A 104 -3.55 7.08 -13.26
CA ALA A 104 -2.93 5.77 -13.44
C ALA A 104 -1.70 5.81 -14.34
N ARG A 105 -1.14 6.97 -14.67
CA ARG A 105 0.08 7.08 -15.47
C ARG A 105 1.28 6.51 -14.73
N ALA A 106 2.16 5.86 -15.47
CA ALA A 106 3.39 5.27 -14.94
C ALA A 106 4.30 6.30 -14.23
N SER A 107 4.23 7.57 -14.60
CA SER A 107 4.97 8.67 -13.96
C SER A 107 4.41 9.06 -12.57
N THR A 108 3.17 8.67 -12.27
CA THR A 108 2.47 9.03 -11.02
C THR A 108 2.29 7.82 -10.11
N LEU A 109 1.94 6.66 -10.68
CA LEU A 109 1.84 5.42 -9.93
C LEU A 109 3.18 5.04 -9.28
N GLY A 110 3.11 4.38 -8.13
CA GLY A 110 4.27 4.00 -7.33
C GLY A 110 4.71 5.06 -6.33
N LYS A 111 4.25 6.31 -6.49
CA LYS A 111 4.42 7.35 -5.48
C LYS A 111 3.31 7.22 -4.42
N TYR A 112 3.71 7.41 -3.17
CA TYR A 112 2.79 7.39 -2.03
C TYR A 112 3.09 8.55 -1.10
N THR A 113 2.15 8.89 -0.26
CA THR A 113 2.39 9.88 0.78
C THR A 113 3.00 9.17 1.98
N GLY A 114 4.24 9.50 2.28
CA GLY A 114 4.98 8.82 3.33
C GLY A 114 6.41 9.30 3.41
N PHE A 115 7.29 8.41 3.84
CA PHE A 115 8.74 8.63 3.84
C PHE A 115 9.47 7.30 3.72
N THR A 116 10.72 7.37 3.27
CA THR A 116 11.69 6.28 3.34
C THR A 116 12.99 6.85 3.88
N LEU A 117 13.46 6.28 4.97
CA LEU A 117 14.74 6.62 5.58
C LEU A 117 15.61 5.37 5.61
N ALA A 118 16.79 5.46 5.02
CA ALA A 118 17.77 4.39 5.02
C ALA A 118 18.86 4.68 6.05
N ASN A 119 19.48 3.62 6.56
CA ASN A 119 20.68 3.67 7.42
C ASN A 119 20.52 4.56 8.66
N GLN A 120 19.34 4.53 9.30
CA GLN A 120 19.13 5.26 10.55
C GLN A 120 19.93 4.63 11.67
N SER A 121 20.59 5.45 12.49
CA SER A 121 21.37 4.96 13.61
C SER A 121 20.46 4.40 14.70
N ALA A 122 20.77 3.22 15.22
CA ALA A 122 20.11 2.69 16.41
C ALA A 122 20.41 3.52 17.68
N GLY A 123 21.38 4.43 17.63
CA GLY A 123 21.84 5.19 18.79
C GLY A 123 22.97 4.47 19.55
N THR A 124 23.33 4.99 20.71
CA THR A 124 24.41 4.45 21.53
C THR A 124 23.99 4.06 22.96
N ASN A 125 22.69 4.19 23.28
CA ASN A 125 22.20 3.89 24.63
C ASN A 125 22.32 2.40 24.95
N THR A 126 23.00 2.08 26.02
CA THR A 126 23.10 0.72 26.56
C THR A 126 21.99 0.41 27.56
N ALA A 127 21.44 1.44 28.20
CA ALA A 127 20.27 1.31 29.06
C ALA A 127 18.98 1.43 28.26
N ALA A 128 17.96 0.67 28.66
CA ALA A 128 16.64 0.75 28.02
C ALA A 128 16.02 2.14 28.26
N THR A 129 15.65 2.79 27.17
CA THR A 129 15.07 4.15 27.17
C THR A 129 13.63 4.07 26.68
N ALA A 130 12.72 4.78 27.33
CA ALA A 130 11.34 4.89 26.87
C ALA A 130 11.32 5.44 25.45
N THR A 131 10.79 4.64 24.54
CA THR A 131 10.77 4.94 23.12
C THR A 131 9.33 5.05 22.64
N SER A 132 9.05 6.05 21.84
CA SER A 132 7.73 6.26 21.25
C SER A 132 7.86 6.73 19.80
N ILE A 133 6.87 6.38 18.98
CA ILE A 133 6.74 6.89 17.63
C ILE A 133 5.57 7.87 17.57
N SER A 134 5.80 9.02 16.97
CA SER A 134 4.75 10.00 16.68
C SER A 134 4.42 9.99 15.20
N LEU A 135 3.13 10.01 14.86
CA LEU A 135 2.63 10.07 13.49
C LEU A 135 1.45 11.03 13.44
N GLY A 136 1.58 12.14 12.69
CA GLY A 136 0.50 13.11 12.53
C GLY A 136 -0.02 13.70 13.84
N GLY A 137 0.84 13.83 14.86
CA GLY A 137 0.48 14.38 16.20
C GLY A 137 0.01 13.34 17.23
N SER A 138 -0.23 12.09 16.83
CA SER A 138 -0.50 10.98 17.75
C SER A 138 0.80 10.28 18.12
N SER A 139 1.01 9.98 19.41
CA SER A 139 2.19 9.26 19.91
C SER A 139 1.80 7.86 20.38
N ILE A 140 2.55 6.87 19.92
CA ILE A 140 2.39 5.46 20.28
C ILE A 140 3.66 5.01 20.99
N SER A 141 3.50 4.43 22.19
CA SER A 141 4.64 3.89 22.94
C SER A 141 5.14 2.60 22.31
N LEU A 142 6.44 2.52 22.09
CA LEU A 142 7.14 1.32 21.65
C LEU A 142 7.77 0.54 22.82
N GLY A 143 7.58 1.03 24.04
CA GLY A 143 8.18 0.45 25.24
C GLY A 143 9.57 1.03 25.56
N SER A 144 10.28 0.38 26.48
CA SER A 144 11.65 0.74 26.81
C SER A 144 12.60 -0.12 26.01
N LEU A 145 13.38 0.50 25.12
CA LEU A 145 14.29 -0.17 24.18
C LEU A 145 15.75 0.24 24.43
N VAL A 146 16.65 -0.68 24.25
CA VAL A 146 18.07 -0.40 24.10
C VAL A 146 18.36 0.05 22.66
N SER A 147 19.52 0.64 22.42
CA SER A 147 19.98 1.00 21.08
C SER A 147 20.45 -0.23 20.31
N ASP A 148 19.50 -1.05 19.88
CA ASP A 148 19.68 -2.25 19.08
C ASP A 148 18.73 -2.20 17.86
N ALA A 149 19.28 -2.31 16.66
CA ALA A 149 18.49 -2.15 15.44
C ALA A 149 17.44 -3.26 15.28
N LYS A 150 17.72 -4.48 15.71
CA LYS A 150 16.78 -5.61 15.71
C LYS A 150 15.58 -5.31 16.60
N ASP A 151 15.81 -4.88 17.84
CA ASP A 151 14.75 -4.61 18.82
C ASP A 151 13.91 -3.41 18.40
N ILE A 152 14.55 -2.34 17.92
CA ILE A 152 13.88 -1.14 17.43
C ILE A 152 12.96 -1.50 16.24
N THR A 153 13.46 -2.26 15.27
CA THR A 153 12.66 -2.63 14.09
C THR A 153 11.52 -3.59 14.44
N ALA A 154 11.74 -4.51 15.37
CA ALA A 154 10.69 -5.38 15.88
C ALA A 154 9.59 -4.58 16.57
N ALA A 155 9.96 -3.60 17.40
CA ALA A 155 9.00 -2.72 18.09
C ALA A 155 8.21 -1.84 17.10
N ILE A 156 8.87 -1.27 16.09
CA ILE A 156 8.22 -0.50 15.03
C ILE A 156 7.20 -1.37 14.28
N ASN A 157 7.59 -2.56 13.85
CA ASN A 157 6.72 -3.48 13.11
C ASN A 157 5.55 -3.99 13.95
N SER A 158 5.71 -4.07 15.27
CA SER A 158 4.64 -4.46 16.21
C SER A 158 3.75 -3.29 16.68
N SER A 159 4.04 -2.05 16.26
CA SER A 159 3.31 -0.84 16.69
C SER A 159 1.85 -0.80 16.23
N GLY A 160 1.45 -1.64 15.28
CA GLY A 160 0.10 -1.65 14.69
C GLY A 160 -0.18 -0.49 13.73
N ILE A 161 0.80 0.33 13.39
CA ILE A 161 0.64 1.42 12.42
C ILE A 161 0.62 0.81 11.01
N SER A 162 -0.52 0.89 10.36
CA SER A 162 -0.67 0.39 8.99
C SER A 162 0.24 1.15 8.02
N GLY A 163 0.98 0.42 7.19
CA GLY A 163 1.90 0.97 6.20
C GLY A 163 3.26 1.40 6.76
N LEU A 164 3.52 1.26 8.06
CA LEU A 164 4.84 1.47 8.66
C LEU A 164 5.60 0.15 8.71
N THR A 165 6.81 0.15 8.17
CA THR A 165 7.71 -1.02 8.16
C THR A 165 9.13 -0.60 8.48
N ALA A 166 9.85 -1.44 9.20
CA ALA A 166 11.26 -1.25 9.49
C ALA A 166 12.05 -2.54 9.29
N THR A 167 13.28 -2.41 8.79
CA THR A 167 14.21 -3.53 8.59
C THR A 167 15.57 -3.18 9.15
N ALA A 168 16.15 -4.08 9.95
CA ALA A 168 17.49 -3.92 10.46
C ALA A 168 18.51 -4.32 9.37
N ASN A 169 19.57 -3.54 9.24
CA ASN A 169 20.73 -3.92 8.45
C ASN A 169 21.60 -4.89 9.26
N SER A 170 22.42 -5.69 8.60
CA SER A 170 23.34 -6.58 9.30
C SER A 170 24.38 -5.80 10.09
N THR A 171 24.67 -6.25 11.31
CA THR A 171 25.81 -5.74 12.11
C THR A 171 27.08 -6.40 11.64
N THR A 172 28.10 -5.61 11.41
CA THR A 172 29.41 -6.10 10.98
C THR A 172 30.48 -5.54 11.87
N VAL A 173 31.33 -6.42 12.45
CA VAL A 173 32.61 -6.09 13.04
C VAL A 173 33.68 -6.40 12.00
N ALA A 174 34.44 -5.38 11.60
CA ALA A 174 35.48 -5.56 10.59
C ALA A 174 36.57 -6.54 11.11
N SER A 175 37.20 -7.25 10.21
CA SER A 175 38.39 -8.04 10.50
C SER A 175 39.59 -7.15 10.88
N ALA A 176 40.54 -7.69 11.62
CA ALA A 176 41.86 -7.10 11.79
C ALA A 176 42.91 -7.99 11.14
N THR A 177 44.00 -7.38 10.66
CA THR A 177 45.11 -8.17 10.15
C THR A 177 45.66 -9.06 11.27
N THR A 178 45.77 -10.37 10.99
CA THR A 178 46.29 -11.32 11.97
C THR A 178 47.75 -11.05 12.24
N THR A 179 48.06 -10.75 13.49
CA THR A 179 49.43 -10.51 13.96
C THR A 179 49.64 -11.29 15.25
N VAL A 180 50.49 -12.34 15.18
CA VAL A 180 50.75 -13.19 16.36
C VAL A 180 51.56 -12.41 17.37
N ASN A 181 51.03 -12.28 18.60
CA ASN A 181 51.73 -11.64 19.70
C ASN A 181 52.91 -12.49 20.18
N ALA A 182 54.06 -11.86 20.43
CA ALA A 182 55.24 -12.53 20.91
C ALA A 182 55.05 -13.19 22.30
N GLY A 183 54.10 -12.71 23.10
CA GLY A 183 53.73 -13.31 24.39
C GLY A 183 53.26 -14.76 24.28
N ILE A 184 52.65 -15.15 23.14
CA ILE A 184 52.19 -16.52 22.89
C ILE A 184 53.40 -17.49 22.86
N ALA A 185 54.50 -17.09 22.22
CA ALA A 185 55.69 -17.92 22.16
C ALA A 185 56.34 -18.09 23.55
N THR A 186 56.28 -17.05 24.40
CA THR A 186 56.74 -17.11 25.78
C THR A 186 55.86 -18.06 26.61
N ALA A 187 54.53 -17.91 26.56
CA ALA A 187 53.59 -18.75 27.29
C ALA A 187 53.75 -20.24 26.90
N ILE A 188 53.95 -20.54 25.61
CA ILE A 188 54.19 -21.90 25.13
C ILE A 188 55.52 -22.44 25.69
N ALA A 189 56.57 -21.61 25.72
CA ALA A 189 57.92 -22.02 26.24
C ALA A 189 57.87 -22.26 27.75
N ASP A 190 57.09 -21.50 28.48
CA ASP A 190 56.94 -21.62 29.94
C ASP A 190 55.99 -22.74 30.36
N GLY A 191 55.24 -23.31 29.39
CA GLY A 191 54.23 -24.37 29.62
C GLY A 191 52.95 -23.89 30.20
N ASP A 192 52.62 -22.61 29.99
CA ASP A 192 51.37 -21.98 30.43
C ASP A 192 50.17 -22.44 29.61
N ASP A 193 48.97 -22.25 30.15
CA ASP A 193 47.74 -22.50 29.42
C ASP A 193 47.52 -21.43 28.33
N THR A 194 47.55 -21.84 27.07
CA THR A 194 47.35 -20.97 25.92
C THR A 194 45.89 -20.76 25.55
N THR A 195 44.95 -21.11 26.41
CA THR A 195 43.52 -20.89 26.22
C THR A 195 43.16 -19.41 26.40
N SER A 196 42.59 -18.82 25.39
CA SER A 196 42.00 -17.46 25.43
C SER A 196 40.48 -17.54 25.36
N LYS A 197 39.82 -16.53 25.93
CA LYS A 197 38.36 -16.45 25.99
C LYS A 197 37.84 -15.20 25.29
N LEU A 198 36.91 -15.38 24.37
CA LEU A 198 36.18 -14.32 23.74
C LEU A 198 34.74 -14.40 24.21
N THR A 199 34.20 -13.34 24.79
CA THR A 199 32.76 -13.26 25.07
C THR A 199 32.10 -12.50 23.96
N ILE A 200 31.12 -13.10 23.31
CA ILE A 200 30.24 -12.46 22.29
C ILE A 200 28.81 -12.48 22.81
N ASN A 201 28.22 -11.32 22.99
CA ASN A 201 26.80 -11.18 23.47
C ASN A 201 26.55 -12.04 24.72
N ASP A 202 27.44 -11.90 25.73
CA ASP A 202 27.41 -12.60 27.02
C ASP A 202 27.66 -14.13 26.95
N VAL A 203 28.05 -14.66 25.78
CA VAL A 203 28.43 -16.07 25.59
C VAL A 203 29.95 -16.19 25.56
N GLU A 204 30.51 -16.90 26.52
CA GLU A 204 31.98 -17.17 26.59
C GLU A 204 32.34 -18.29 25.60
N ILE A 205 33.35 -18.03 24.77
CA ILE A 205 33.87 -18.91 23.74
C ILE A 205 35.37 -19.06 23.97
N SER A 206 35.83 -20.27 24.23
CA SER A 206 37.26 -20.55 24.48
C SER A 206 37.91 -21.15 23.24
N PHE A 207 39.11 -20.73 22.95
CA PHE A 207 39.94 -21.29 21.89
C PHE A 207 41.45 -21.12 22.24
N GLN A 208 42.28 -21.98 21.67
CA GLN A 208 43.72 -21.98 21.99
C GLN A 208 44.49 -21.06 21.04
N ALA A 209 45.43 -20.34 21.62
CA ALA A 209 46.45 -19.58 20.91
C ALA A 209 47.66 -20.49 20.57
N THR A 210 48.19 -20.30 19.38
CA THR A 210 49.35 -20.99 18.87
C THR A 210 50.34 -19.99 18.24
N ALA A 211 51.58 -20.42 17.99
CA ALA A 211 52.54 -19.58 17.29
C ALA A 211 52.21 -19.35 15.80
N SER A 212 51.10 -19.87 15.31
CA SER A 212 50.64 -19.73 13.91
C SER A 212 49.37 -18.92 13.81
N GLY A 213 49.42 -17.74 13.20
CA GLY A 213 48.27 -16.89 13.00
C GLY A 213 47.15 -17.52 12.14
N THR A 214 47.53 -18.36 11.17
CA THR A 214 46.54 -19.09 10.37
C THR A 214 45.78 -20.12 11.20
N THR A 215 46.50 -20.84 12.11
CA THR A 215 45.87 -21.79 13.02
C THR A 215 45.00 -21.07 14.03
N ASN A 216 45.44 -19.94 14.57
CA ASN A 216 44.69 -19.14 15.52
C ASN A 216 43.36 -18.66 14.90
N ARG A 217 43.39 -18.14 13.65
CA ARG A 217 42.18 -17.78 12.93
C ARG A 217 41.22 -18.97 12.75
N ALA A 218 41.74 -20.12 12.33
CA ALA A 218 40.96 -21.33 12.15
C ALA A 218 40.30 -21.80 13.45
N ASN A 219 41.01 -21.76 14.55
CA ASN A 219 40.52 -22.13 15.88
C ASN A 219 39.38 -21.18 16.31
N ALA A 220 39.61 -19.87 16.21
CA ALA A 220 38.60 -18.87 16.55
C ALA A 220 37.39 -18.95 15.63
N LEU A 221 37.60 -19.10 14.33
CA LEU A 221 36.51 -19.29 13.35
C LEU A 221 35.59 -20.46 13.71
N ALA A 222 36.21 -21.62 13.98
CA ALA A 222 35.46 -22.82 14.33
C ALA A 222 34.69 -22.67 15.65
N ALA A 223 35.35 -22.12 16.69
CA ALA A 223 34.74 -21.93 18.00
C ALA A 223 33.59 -20.93 17.98
N ILE A 224 33.73 -19.79 17.29
CA ILE A 224 32.68 -18.77 17.15
C ILE A 224 31.48 -19.33 16.38
N ASN A 225 31.72 -20.01 15.24
CA ASN A 225 30.64 -20.57 14.42
C ASN A 225 29.94 -21.74 15.12
N ALA A 226 30.59 -22.48 15.99
CA ALA A 226 29.94 -23.50 16.82
C ALA A 226 28.88 -22.90 17.78
N GLN A 227 29.08 -21.66 18.22
CA GLN A 227 28.16 -20.94 19.11
C GLN A 227 27.23 -19.95 18.36
N SER A 228 27.21 -19.97 17.02
CA SER A 228 26.45 -19.01 16.21
C SER A 228 24.94 -19.05 16.47
N SER A 229 24.38 -20.21 16.80
CA SER A 229 22.96 -20.35 17.13
C SER A 229 22.56 -19.63 18.43
N VAL A 230 23.48 -19.48 19.37
CA VAL A 230 23.24 -18.81 20.67
C VAL A 230 23.61 -17.33 20.58
N THR A 231 24.79 -17.03 20.02
CA THR A 231 25.26 -15.65 19.87
C THR A 231 24.52 -14.86 18.80
N GLY A 232 24.02 -15.54 17.76
CA GLY A 232 23.47 -14.94 16.54
C GLY A 232 24.53 -14.31 15.63
N VAL A 233 25.83 -14.62 15.89
CA VAL A 233 26.98 -14.05 15.18
C VAL A 233 27.70 -15.16 14.43
N ILE A 234 28.08 -14.89 13.20
CA ILE A 234 28.87 -15.77 12.34
C ILE A 234 30.23 -15.11 12.09
N ALA A 235 31.32 -15.87 12.25
CA ALA A 235 32.65 -15.46 11.83
C ALA A 235 32.89 -15.86 10.36
N GLN A 236 33.56 -15.00 9.61
CA GLN A 236 33.97 -15.19 8.22
C GLN A 236 35.45 -14.84 8.09
N ASP A 237 36.26 -15.74 7.53
CA ASP A 237 37.67 -15.48 7.23
C ASP A 237 37.76 -14.75 5.87
N ASP A 238 38.34 -13.56 5.85
CA ASP A 238 38.60 -12.76 4.64
C ASP A 238 40.00 -12.92 4.06
N GLY A 239 40.77 -13.87 4.62
CA GLY A 239 42.17 -14.18 4.25
C GLY A 239 43.19 -13.39 5.07
N THR A 240 42.81 -12.26 5.65
CA THR A 240 43.68 -11.41 6.50
C THR A 240 43.28 -11.47 7.96
N GLY A 241 42.00 -11.65 8.24
CA GLY A 241 41.42 -11.68 9.58
C GLY A 241 40.02 -12.30 9.62
N LEU A 242 39.35 -12.16 10.75
CA LEU A 242 38.00 -12.66 10.99
C LEU A 242 37.03 -11.50 11.10
N LYS A 243 36.09 -11.46 10.19
CA LYS A 243 34.94 -10.57 10.19
C LYS A 243 33.78 -11.21 10.96
N LEU A 244 33.18 -10.51 11.91
CA LEU A 244 31.97 -10.99 12.59
C LEU A 244 30.72 -10.34 12.00
N VAL A 245 29.69 -11.15 11.75
CA VAL A 245 28.44 -10.70 11.11
C VAL A 245 27.24 -11.22 11.89
N ALA A 246 26.36 -10.32 12.30
CA ALA A 246 25.01 -10.64 12.77
C ALA A 246 24.00 -10.19 11.72
N ALA A 247 23.41 -11.14 11.01
CA ALA A 247 22.52 -10.87 9.87
C ALA A 247 21.20 -10.22 10.28
N ASP A 248 20.76 -10.42 11.53
CA ASP A 248 19.49 -9.91 12.06
C ASP A 248 19.58 -8.49 12.65
N GLY A 249 20.77 -7.86 12.56
CA GLY A 249 20.98 -6.48 13.01
C GLY A 249 21.09 -6.30 14.52
N ARG A 250 21.22 -7.39 15.29
CA ARG A 250 21.51 -7.27 16.72
C ARG A 250 22.86 -6.63 16.96
N ASN A 251 23.05 -6.02 18.11
CA ASN A 251 24.38 -5.55 18.52
C ASN A 251 25.34 -6.73 18.64
N VAL A 252 26.61 -6.50 18.30
CA VAL A 252 27.71 -7.46 18.54
C VAL A 252 28.64 -6.83 19.57
N THR A 253 28.51 -7.30 20.80
CA THR A 253 29.39 -6.87 21.90
C THR A 253 30.44 -7.94 22.11
N THR A 254 31.71 -7.54 22.07
CA THR A 254 32.86 -8.43 22.27
C THR A 254 33.69 -7.97 23.44
N THR A 255 34.09 -8.90 24.32
CA THR A 255 35.13 -8.71 25.32
C THR A 255 36.11 -9.86 25.20
N PHE A 256 37.36 -9.62 25.53
CA PHE A 256 38.43 -10.60 25.39
C PHE A 256 39.24 -10.72 26.66
N ASP A 257 39.51 -11.97 27.05
CA ASP A 257 40.40 -12.33 28.13
C ASP A 257 41.48 -13.25 27.58
N ALA A 258 42.70 -12.79 27.63
CA ALA A 258 43.87 -13.55 27.17
C ALA A 258 44.19 -14.74 28.06
N GLY A 259 43.78 -14.73 29.34
CA GLY A 259 44.33 -15.67 30.34
C GLY A 259 45.83 -15.57 30.40
N ASP A 260 46.48 -16.71 30.50
CA ASP A 260 47.97 -16.80 30.54
C ASP A 260 48.57 -16.97 29.13
N SER A 261 47.72 -16.94 28.07
CA SER A 261 48.17 -17.21 26.69
C SER A 261 49.09 -16.15 26.08
N GLY A 262 49.15 -14.95 26.65
CA GLY A 262 49.87 -13.82 26.08
C GLY A 262 49.33 -13.32 24.75
N ALA A 263 48.15 -13.80 24.33
CA ALA A 263 47.50 -13.42 23.07
C ALA A 263 46.75 -12.11 23.18
N ASP A 264 46.43 -11.54 22.04
CA ASP A 264 45.47 -10.43 21.87
C ASP A 264 44.48 -10.77 20.77
N LEU A 265 43.46 -9.95 20.58
CA LEU A 265 42.43 -10.15 19.53
C LEU A 265 43.05 -10.20 18.14
N ALA A 266 44.09 -9.39 17.87
CA ALA A 266 44.75 -9.38 16.57
C ALA A 266 45.48 -10.71 16.29
N SER A 267 45.89 -11.47 17.30
CA SER A 267 46.47 -12.79 17.14
C SER A 267 45.50 -13.81 16.52
N PHE A 268 44.18 -13.52 16.60
CA PHE A 268 43.10 -14.31 16.01
C PHE A 268 42.49 -13.64 14.81
N GLY A 269 43.02 -12.48 14.37
CA GLY A 269 42.46 -11.70 13.26
C GLY A 269 41.18 -10.96 13.59
N LEU A 270 40.85 -10.78 14.86
CA LEU A 270 39.70 -10.05 15.36
C LEU A 270 40.07 -8.60 15.67
N SER A 271 39.15 -7.67 15.41
CA SER A 271 39.32 -6.26 15.76
C SER A 271 39.18 -6.06 17.29
N ALA A 272 39.50 -4.84 17.75
CA ALA A 272 39.41 -4.49 19.16
C ALA A 272 38.01 -4.79 19.75
N ALA A 273 38.00 -5.16 21.04
CA ALA A 273 36.79 -5.40 21.81
C ALA A 273 35.91 -4.14 21.85
N GLY A 274 34.60 -4.33 21.85
CA GLY A 274 33.64 -3.25 21.88
C GLY A 274 32.24 -3.67 21.44
N THR A 275 31.37 -2.70 21.24
CA THR A 275 30.01 -2.94 20.74
C THR A 275 29.86 -2.35 19.36
N ALA A 276 29.68 -3.21 18.37
CA ALA A 276 29.25 -2.82 17.03
C ALA A 276 27.71 -2.81 16.96
N ARG A 277 27.17 -1.82 16.28
CA ARG A 277 25.73 -1.62 16.13
C ARG A 277 25.35 -1.51 14.67
N ALA A 278 24.20 -2.07 14.32
CA ALA A 278 23.62 -1.90 13.00
C ALA A 278 22.88 -0.56 12.88
N SER A 279 22.72 -0.15 11.65
CA SER A 279 21.68 0.81 11.24
C SER A 279 20.39 0.07 10.89
N TYR A 280 19.31 0.83 10.71
CA TYR A 280 18.04 0.28 10.26
C TYR A 280 17.41 1.18 9.20
N ASN A 281 16.56 0.60 8.38
CA ASN A 281 15.77 1.31 7.41
C ASN A 281 14.33 1.36 7.91
N VAL A 282 13.66 2.49 7.71
CA VAL A 282 12.25 2.65 8.05
C VAL A 282 11.52 3.32 6.91
N SER A 283 10.36 2.80 6.58
CA SER A 283 9.49 3.36 5.55
C SER A 283 8.06 3.40 6.04
N TYR A 284 7.35 4.44 5.64
CA TYR A 284 5.94 4.59 5.85
C TYR A 284 5.26 4.85 4.50
N SER A 285 4.28 4.02 4.18
CA SER A 285 3.40 4.20 3.03
C SER A 285 1.96 4.10 3.53
N GLY A 286 1.28 5.23 3.62
CA GLY A 286 -0.08 5.25 4.15
C GLY A 286 -0.92 6.34 3.51
N GLN A 287 -2.24 6.21 3.65
CA GLN A 287 -3.16 7.31 3.37
C GLN A 287 -2.82 8.44 4.35
N PRO A 288 -2.70 9.69 3.89
CA PRO A 288 -2.30 10.77 4.75
C PRO A 288 -3.37 11.05 5.80
N GLN A 289 -3.09 10.68 7.02
CA GLN A 289 -3.66 11.36 8.18
C GLN A 289 -2.91 12.69 8.32
N GLY A 290 -3.16 13.64 7.41
CA GLY A 290 -2.60 14.97 7.46
C GLY A 290 -1.11 15.07 7.07
N SER A 291 -0.72 16.20 6.47
CA SER A 291 0.69 16.60 6.36
C SER A 291 1.25 16.80 7.77
N GLY A 292 2.32 16.11 8.13
CA GLY A 292 2.89 16.20 9.47
C GLY A 292 4.30 15.63 9.53
N THR A 293 4.91 15.77 10.67
CA THR A 293 6.18 15.10 10.98
C THR A 293 5.91 13.73 11.59
N VAL A 294 6.74 12.78 11.25
CA VAL A 294 6.86 11.51 11.94
C VAL A 294 8.21 11.46 12.60
N GLY A 295 8.29 10.87 13.78
CA GLY A 295 9.57 10.73 14.46
C GLY A 295 9.52 9.67 15.52
N ILE A 296 10.69 9.10 15.80
CA ILE A 296 10.93 8.28 16.99
C ILE A 296 11.72 9.11 17.99
N THR A 297 11.30 9.06 19.23
CA THR A 297 12.03 9.61 20.37
C THR A 297 12.51 8.47 21.25
N GLY A 298 13.71 8.59 21.83
CA GLY A 298 14.32 7.54 22.62
C GLY A 298 15.42 6.82 21.83
N SER A 299 15.46 5.49 21.92
CA SER A 299 16.44 4.69 21.18
C SER A 299 16.14 4.67 19.69
N GLY A 300 17.16 4.93 18.86
CA GLY A 300 17.00 5.00 17.41
C GLY A 300 16.22 6.22 16.92
N ALA A 301 16.38 7.37 17.57
CA ALA A 301 15.64 8.59 17.25
C ALA A 301 15.85 9.06 15.81
N PHE A 302 14.77 9.37 15.13
CA PHE A 302 14.75 10.07 13.85
C PHE A 302 13.56 11.00 13.76
N THR A 303 13.61 11.93 12.83
CA THR A 303 12.45 12.77 12.47
C THR A 303 12.41 12.91 10.96
N SER A 304 11.23 12.78 10.38
CA SER A 304 10.98 12.96 8.95
C SER A 304 9.64 13.65 8.71
N THR A 305 9.49 14.24 7.54
CA THR A 305 8.21 14.80 7.10
C THR A 305 7.48 13.80 6.22
N ILE A 306 6.17 13.69 6.43
CA ILE A 306 5.31 12.92 5.53
C ILE A 306 5.12 13.77 4.27
N ALA A 307 5.65 13.29 3.16
CA ALA A 307 5.59 13.95 1.86
C ALA A 307 5.29 12.94 0.75
N SER A 308 5.06 13.44 -0.46
CA SER A 308 4.99 12.54 -1.62
C SER A 308 6.37 11.93 -1.85
N THR A 309 6.47 10.63 -1.73
CA THR A 309 7.70 9.85 -1.82
C THR A 309 7.48 8.59 -2.66
N GLY A 310 8.45 7.71 -2.70
CA GLY A 310 8.43 6.49 -3.49
C GLY A 310 8.96 6.68 -4.90
N THR A 311 9.23 5.56 -5.56
CA THR A 311 9.72 5.54 -6.95
C THR A 311 8.53 5.48 -7.89
N ALA A 312 8.48 6.39 -8.87
CA ALA A 312 7.47 6.30 -9.92
C ALA A 312 7.63 4.98 -10.68
N LEU A 313 6.53 4.38 -11.11
CA LEU A 313 6.55 3.12 -11.85
C LEU A 313 7.39 3.22 -13.13
N SER A 314 7.43 4.38 -13.77
CA SER A 314 8.28 4.66 -14.93
C SER A 314 9.80 4.62 -14.65
N ALA A 315 10.20 4.68 -13.38
CA ALA A 315 11.60 4.65 -12.95
C ALA A 315 11.94 3.37 -12.17
N VAL A 316 11.07 2.38 -12.20
CA VAL A 316 11.30 1.08 -11.55
C VAL A 316 12.39 0.33 -12.30
N ASP A 317 13.40 -0.11 -11.55
CA ASP A 317 14.54 -0.89 -12.03
C ASP A 317 14.73 -2.12 -11.12
N ILE A 318 14.58 -3.31 -11.72
CA ILE A 318 14.76 -4.60 -11.04
C ILE A 318 16.05 -5.32 -11.45
N SER A 319 16.98 -4.62 -12.11
CA SER A 319 18.27 -5.19 -12.53
C SER A 319 19.20 -5.50 -11.37
N THR A 320 18.90 -4.99 -10.18
CA THR A 320 19.62 -5.26 -8.93
C THR A 320 18.67 -5.76 -7.84
N VAL A 321 19.18 -6.44 -6.83
CA VAL A 321 18.39 -6.92 -5.67
C VAL A 321 17.74 -5.76 -4.92
N ASP A 322 18.52 -4.70 -4.67
CA ASP A 322 18.03 -3.50 -3.96
C ASP A 322 16.97 -2.77 -4.81
N GLY A 323 17.19 -2.68 -6.12
CA GLY A 323 16.23 -2.13 -7.06
C GLY A 323 14.94 -2.93 -7.07
N ALA A 324 15.02 -4.26 -7.10
CA ALA A 324 13.85 -5.15 -7.04
C ALA A 324 13.05 -4.97 -5.74
N THR A 325 13.73 -4.81 -4.60
CA THR A 325 13.08 -4.53 -3.31
C THR A 325 12.39 -3.17 -3.31
N THR A 326 13.03 -2.14 -3.86
CA THR A 326 12.44 -0.81 -4.02
C THR A 326 11.23 -0.83 -4.96
N ALA A 327 11.33 -1.60 -6.04
CA ALA A 327 10.25 -1.82 -7.00
C ALA A 327 9.00 -2.42 -6.34
N LEU A 328 9.17 -3.41 -5.45
CA LEU A 328 8.05 -4.01 -4.72
C LEU A 328 7.25 -2.97 -3.94
N ASN A 329 7.93 -2.07 -3.23
CA ASN A 329 7.25 -1.00 -2.49
C ASN A 329 6.46 -0.07 -3.43
N ALA A 330 7.05 0.30 -4.57
CA ALA A 330 6.38 1.14 -5.57
C ALA A 330 5.16 0.44 -6.19
N ILE A 331 5.29 -0.85 -6.50
CA ILE A 331 4.20 -1.65 -7.07
C ILE A 331 3.07 -1.84 -6.06
N ASP A 332 3.38 -2.13 -4.80
CA ASP A 332 2.36 -2.28 -3.74
C ASP A 332 1.62 -0.95 -3.52
N ALA A 333 2.29 0.19 -3.56
CA ALA A 333 1.66 1.51 -3.52
C ALA A 333 0.77 1.78 -4.74
N ALA A 334 1.21 1.38 -5.94
CA ALA A 334 0.42 1.48 -7.16
C ALA A 334 -0.84 0.61 -7.10
N LEU A 335 -0.71 -0.65 -6.66
CA LEU A 335 -1.83 -1.57 -6.47
C LEU A 335 -2.84 -1.03 -5.46
N GLN A 336 -2.37 -0.45 -4.35
CA GLN A 336 -3.25 0.17 -3.36
C GLN A 336 -4.04 1.34 -3.96
N THR A 337 -3.39 2.20 -4.75
CA THR A 337 -4.03 3.33 -5.42
C THR A 337 -5.11 2.85 -6.40
N ILE A 338 -4.80 1.87 -7.23
CA ILE A 338 -5.76 1.29 -8.20
C ILE A 338 -6.93 0.62 -7.48
N ASN A 339 -6.66 -0.19 -6.46
CA ASN A 339 -7.72 -0.88 -5.72
C ASN A 339 -8.64 0.09 -4.97
N SER A 340 -8.10 1.16 -4.38
CA SER A 340 -8.90 2.21 -3.75
C SER A 340 -9.80 2.90 -4.76
N SER A 341 -9.27 3.30 -5.91
CA SER A 341 -10.04 3.95 -6.97
C SER A 341 -11.12 3.03 -7.55
N ARG A 342 -10.85 1.72 -7.69
CA ARG A 342 -11.87 0.74 -8.08
C ARG A 342 -12.98 0.59 -7.05
N ALA A 343 -12.63 0.59 -5.76
CA ALA A 343 -13.63 0.54 -4.68
C ALA A 343 -14.56 1.76 -4.71
N ASP A 344 -13.99 2.96 -4.92
CA ASP A 344 -14.77 4.19 -5.05
C ASP A 344 -15.70 4.15 -6.27
N LEU A 345 -15.21 3.68 -7.43
CA LEU A 345 -16.04 3.49 -8.62
C LEU A 345 -17.15 2.47 -8.41
N GLY A 346 -16.88 1.35 -7.73
CA GLY A 346 -17.89 0.36 -7.37
C GLY A 346 -18.98 0.95 -6.46
N ALA A 347 -18.59 1.77 -5.49
CA ALA A 347 -19.56 2.48 -4.64
C ALA A 347 -20.43 3.47 -5.45
N ILE A 348 -19.82 4.20 -6.40
CA ILE A 348 -20.53 5.11 -7.30
C ILE A 348 -21.50 4.35 -8.20
N GLN A 349 -21.11 3.21 -8.78
CA GLN A 349 -21.99 2.35 -9.60
C GLN A 349 -23.21 1.87 -8.80
N ASN A 350 -23.01 1.42 -7.56
CA ASN A 350 -24.08 0.99 -6.68
C ASN A 350 -25.06 2.15 -6.37
N ARG A 351 -24.55 3.36 -6.18
CA ARG A 351 -25.37 4.56 -5.97
C ARG A 351 -26.20 4.87 -7.22
N PHE A 352 -25.60 4.86 -8.40
CA PHE A 352 -26.33 5.07 -9.66
C PHE A 352 -27.41 4.00 -9.87
N THR A 353 -27.11 2.73 -9.64
CA THR A 353 -28.06 1.63 -9.76
C THR A 353 -29.26 1.82 -8.84
N SER A 354 -29.04 2.21 -7.58
CA SER A 354 -30.11 2.52 -6.63
C SER A 354 -30.96 3.70 -7.08
N VAL A 355 -30.33 4.71 -7.66
CA VAL A 355 -31.03 5.88 -8.19
C VAL A 355 -31.86 5.50 -9.43
N VAL A 356 -31.32 4.70 -10.36
CA VAL A 356 -32.08 4.24 -11.54
C VAL A 356 -33.30 3.46 -11.11
N ALA A 357 -33.22 2.56 -10.13
CA ALA A 357 -34.34 1.80 -9.59
C ALA A 357 -35.40 2.74 -8.99
N ASN A 358 -34.98 3.75 -8.22
CA ASN A 358 -35.89 4.73 -7.64
C ASN A 358 -36.58 5.60 -8.70
N LEU A 359 -35.83 6.05 -9.73
CA LEU A 359 -36.35 6.82 -10.84
C LEU A 359 -37.34 6.02 -11.68
N GLN A 360 -37.12 4.73 -11.89
CA GLN A 360 -38.07 3.85 -12.58
C GLN A 360 -39.38 3.73 -11.80
N THR A 361 -39.33 3.44 -10.51
CA THR A 361 -40.50 3.38 -9.63
C THR A 361 -41.26 4.71 -9.60
N SER A 362 -40.54 5.83 -9.50
CA SER A 362 -41.15 7.17 -9.51
C SER A 362 -41.80 7.48 -10.86
N SER A 363 -41.16 7.12 -11.98
CA SER A 363 -41.68 7.30 -13.32
C SER A 363 -42.97 6.49 -13.55
N GLU A 364 -43.01 5.25 -13.08
CA GLU A 364 -44.17 4.38 -13.13
C GLU A 364 -45.35 4.97 -12.32
N ASN A 365 -45.07 5.37 -11.07
CA ASN A 365 -46.08 5.99 -10.21
C ASN A 365 -46.68 7.29 -10.81
N LEU A 366 -45.82 8.14 -11.40
CA LEU A 366 -46.22 9.37 -12.06
C LEU A 366 -47.04 9.07 -13.34
N SER A 367 -46.63 8.05 -14.10
CA SER A 367 -47.37 7.62 -15.30
C SER A 367 -48.75 7.07 -14.93
N ALA A 368 -48.82 6.21 -13.89
CA ALA A 368 -50.07 5.69 -13.38
C ALA A 368 -50.98 6.78 -12.82
N SER A 369 -50.42 7.78 -12.15
CA SER A 369 -51.20 8.95 -11.66
C SER A 369 -51.72 9.81 -12.79
N ARG A 370 -50.86 10.05 -13.81
CA ARG A 370 -51.28 10.79 -15.03
C ARG A 370 -52.38 10.05 -15.80
N SER A 371 -52.28 8.73 -15.93
CA SER A 371 -53.29 7.90 -16.56
C SER A 371 -54.61 7.99 -15.81
N ARG A 372 -54.59 7.86 -14.50
CA ARG A 372 -55.80 7.97 -13.66
C ARG A 372 -56.48 9.33 -13.80
N ILE A 373 -55.72 10.42 -13.86
CA ILE A 373 -56.28 11.76 -14.04
C ILE A 373 -56.93 11.89 -15.45
N ARG A 374 -56.20 11.46 -16.49
CA ARG A 374 -56.73 11.54 -17.88
C ARG A 374 -57.96 10.65 -18.11
N ASP A 375 -57.91 9.41 -17.61
CA ASP A 375 -59.01 8.46 -17.78
C ASP A 375 -60.24 8.86 -16.98
N THR A 376 -60.04 9.46 -15.77
CA THR A 376 -61.13 9.97 -14.96
C THR A 376 -61.81 11.16 -15.66
N ASP A 377 -61.04 12.09 -16.23
CA ASP A 377 -61.57 13.23 -16.98
C ASP A 377 -62.30 12.78 -18.24
N TYR A 378 -61.78 11.80 -18.98
CA TYR A 378 -62.42 11.26 -20.17
C TYR A 378 -63.68 10.49 -19.83
N ALA A 379 -63.76 9.72 -18.79
CA ALA A 379 -64.96 9.01 -18.35
C ALA A 379 -66.05 10.00 -17.90
N LYS A 380 -65.71 11.06 -17.19
CA LYS A 380 -66.63 12.12 -16.77
C LYS A 380 -67.18 12.87 -17.97
N GLU A 381 -66.29 13.26 -18.89
CA GLU A 381 -66.71 13.96 -20.13
C GLU A 381 -67.64 13.10 -21.00
N THR A 382 -67.37 11.82 -21.16
CA THR A 382 -68.16 10.87 -21.88
C THR A 382 -69.58 10.73 -21.24
N ALA A 383 -69.59 10.65 -19.89
CA ALA A 383 -70.83 10.58 -19.13
C ALA A 383 -71.67 11.88 -19.26
N GLU A 384 -71.06 13.06 -19.26
CA GLU A 384 -71.73 14.35 -19.49
C GLU A 384 -72.22 14.48 -20.93
N LEU A 385 -71.40 14.04 -21.89
CA LEU A 385 -71.80 14.05 -23.31
C LEU A 385 -73.00 13.14 -23.53
N THR A 386 -73.00 11.93 -22.96
CA THR A 386 -74.14 10.99 -23.04
C THR A 386 -75.38 11.57 -22.34
N ARG A 387 -75.20 12.18 -21.15
CA ARG A 387 -76.29 12.84 -20.44
C ARG A 387 -76.89 13.96 -21.28
N ASN A 388 -76.11 14.83 -21.91
CA ASN A 388 -76.53 15.91 -22.74
C ASN A 388 -77.27 15.40 -24.00
N GLN A 389 -76.83 14.32 -24.62
CA GLN A 389 -77.51 13.69 -25.75
C GLN A 389 -78.83 13.10 -25.32
N ILE A 390 -78.93 12.43 -24.16
CA ILE A 390 -80.19 11.89 -23.64
C ILE A 390 -81.19 13.05 -23.32
N LEU A 391 -80.68 14.11 -22.66
CA LEU A 391 -81.52 15.29 -22.36
C LEU A 391 -82.00 15.96 -23.62
N GLN A 392 -81.19 16.06 -24.68
CA GLN A 392 -81.62 16.63 -25.98
C GLN A 392 -82.70 15.76 -26.65
N GLN A 393 -82.51 14.42 -26.65
CA GLN A 393 -83.47 13.48 -27.17
C GLN A 393 -84.77 13.50 -26.35
N ALA A 394 -84.67 13.52 -25.03
CA ALA A 394 -85.89 13.62 -24.19
C ALA A 394 -86.57 14.96 -24.35
N GLY A 395 -85.82 16.06 -24.44
CA GLY A 395 -86.39 17.41 -24.68
C GLY A 395 -87.14 17.52 -26.02
N THR A 396 -86.57 16.99 -27.09
CA THR A 396 -87.23 16.95 -28.40
C THR A 396 -88.46 16.06 -28.40
N ALA A 397 -88.42 14.90 -27.75
CA ALA A 397 -89.56 14.00 -27.60
C ALA A 397 -90.69 14.65 -26.77
N MET A 398 -90.38 15.33 -25.69
CA MET A 398 -91.30 16.05 -24.84
C MET A 398 -91.98 17.26 -25.61
N LEU A 399 -91.18 17.97 -26.40
CA LEU A 399 -91.71 19.07 -27.26
C LEU A 399 -92.61 18.51 -28.33
N ALA A 400 -92.25 17.40 -28.95
CA ALA A 400 -93.15 16.73 -29.93
C ALA A 400 -94.45 16.27 -29.27
N GLN A 401 -94.39 15.71 -28.07
CA GLN A 401 -95.53 15.27 -27.28
C GLN A 401 -96.42 16.47 -26.86
N ALA A 402 -95.80 17.57 -26.42
CA ALA A 402 -96.51 18.80 -26.06
C ALA A 402 -97.25 19.42 -27.27
N ASN A 403 -96.62 19.43 -28.47
CA ASN A 403 -97.19 19.88 -29.68
C ASN A 403 -98.36 18.99 -30.13
N SER A 404 -98.27 17.68 -30.03
CA SER A 404 -99.31 16.74 -30.35
C SER A 404 -100.52 16.84 -29.38
N SER A 405 -100.25 17.13 -28.10
CA SER A 405 -101.30 17.38 -27.10
C SER A 405 -102.07 18.66 -27.40
N SER A 406 -101.39 19.71 -27.83
CA SER A 406 -102.01 20.96 -28.21
C SER A 406 -102.87 20.82 -29.46
N GLN A 407 -102.43 19.99 -30.42
CA GLN A 407 -103.28 19.70 -31.63
C GLN A 407 -104.47 18.85 -31.29
N ASN A 408 -104.42 17.93 -30.33
CA ASN A 408 -105.58 17.16 -29.89
C ASN A 408 -106.62 18.01 -29.14
N VAL A 409 -106.18 19.08 -28.47
CA VAL A 409 -107.09 20.04 -27.81
C VAL A 409 -107.75 20.93 -28.84
N LEU A 410 -107.07 21.24 -29.96
CA LEU A 410 -107.72 22.07 -31.05
C LEU A 410 -108.72 21.26 -31.90
N SER A 411 -108.70 19.93 -31.83
CA SER A 411 -109.61 19.04 -32.56
C SER A 411 -110.87 18.67 -31.77
N LEU A 412 -111.11 19.27 -30.61
CA LEU A 412 -112.34 19.06 -29.78
C LEU A 412 -113.36 20.20 -29.76
N PRO A 413 -113.58 20.94 -30.76
CA PRO A 413 -114.87 21.58 -30.91
C PRO A 413 -115.48 21.34 -32.32
N GLY A 414 -116.47 20.47 -32.37
CA GLY A 414 -117.33 20.23 -33.48
C GLY A 414 -118.45 19.29 -33.10
#